data_e99302bf137048f9ba16a35e17a2157b
#
_entry.id   e99302bf137048f9ba16a35e17a2157b
#
_cell.length_a   1.000
_cell.length_b   1.000
_cell.length_c   1.000
_cell.angle_alpha   90.00
_cell.angle_beta   90.00
_cell.angle_gamma   90.00
#
_symmetry.space_group_name_H-M   'P 1'
#
loop_
_entity.id
_entity.type
_entity.pdbx_description
1 polymer ?
#
loop_
_entity_poly.entity_id
_entity_poly.type
_entity_poly.pdbx_seq_one_letter_code
_entity_poly.pdbx_strand_id
1 'polypeptide(L)' 'MAGGKHILGKAKRHIFGTAKVGEKGQIVIPKEARQIFGVRPGDTLLILGDEETGIIVTKPDVLR' A
#
# COMPACT_ATOMS: atom_id res chain seq x y z
N MET A 1 5.67 22.47 8.02
CA MET A 1 4.92 21.49 7.52
C MET A 1 4.85 20.27 8.38
N ALA A 2 3.83 19.79 8.40
CA ALA A 2 3.61 18.71 9.30
C ALA A 2 3.83 17.40 8.63
N GLY A 3 4.95 17.28 8.01
CA GLY A 3 5.22 16.10 7.26
C GLY A 3 5.05 14.83 8.04
N GLY A 4 5.35 14.87 9.30
CA GLY A 4 5.26 13.66 10.09
C GLY A 4 3.87 13.12 10.25
N LYS A 5 2.88 13.90 9.90
CA LYS A 5 1.52 13.44 10.04
C LYS A 5 1.05 12.60 8.90
N HIS A 6 1.77 12.56 7.84
CA HIS A 6 1.34 11.80 6.70
C HIS A 6 1.78 10.38 6.82
N ILE A 7 1.04 9.50 6.20
CA ILE A 7 1.40 8.12 6.18
C ILE A 7 2.79 7.92 5.64
N LEU A 8 3.14 8.69 4.64
CA LEU A 8 4.46 8.58 4.05
C LEU A 8 5.51 9.36 4.81
N GLY A 9 5.10 10.29 5.63
CA GLY A 9 5.92 11.02 6.56
C GLY A 9 7.38 11.00 6.27
N LYS A 10 8.16 10.65 7.29
CA LYS A 10 9.60 10.62 7.17
C LYS A 10 10.14 9.32 6.66
N ALA A 11 9.29 8.34 6.46
CA ALA A 11 9.76 7.06 5.99
C ALA A 11 10.19 7.18 4.54
N LYS A 12 11.04 6.25 4.14
CA LYS A 12 11.44 6.17 2.76
C LYS A 12 10.24 5.90 1.89
N ARG A 13 10.17 6.59 0.79
CA ARG A 13 9.09 6.41 -0.15
C ARG A 13 9.56 5.69 -1.39
N HIS A 14 8.63 4.97 -1.98
CA HIS A 14 8.88 4.29 -3.24
C HIS A 14 7.71 4.59 -4.15
N ILE A 15 8.01 4.85 -5.41
CA ILE A 15 6.99 5.02 -6.42
C ILE A 15 7.14 3.87 -7.40
N PHE A 16 6.09 3.05 -7.48
CA PHE A 16 6.15 1.84 -8.31
C PHE A 16 5.38 1.99 -9.60
N GLY A 17 4.96 3.20 -9.94
CA GLY A 17 4.19 3.42 -11.15
C GLY A 17 2.72 3.46 -10.85
N THR A 18 1.94 3.03 -11.82
CA THR A 18 0.49 3.04 -11.68
C THR A 18 -0.04 1.65 -11.91
N ALA A 19 -1.29 1.45 -11.53
CA ALA A 19 -1.97 0.19 -11.77
C ALA A 19 -3.35 0.48 -12.31
N LYS A 20 -3.81 -0.37 -13.24
CA LYS A 20 -5.15 -0.24 -13.75
C LYS A 20 -6.08 -1.09 -12.94
N VAL A 21 -7.25 -0.53 -12.63
CA VAL A 21 -8.25 -1.29 -11.91
C VAL A 21 -9.03 -2.14 -12.90
N GLY A 22 -9.08 -3.44 -12.65
CA GLY A 22 -9.83 -4.36 -13.50
C GLY A 22 -11.32 -4.22 -13.28
N GLU A 23 -12.07 -4.96 -14.09
CA GLU A 23 -13.52 -4.85 -14.07
C GLU A 23 -14.11 -5.25 -12.73
N LYS A 24 -13.42 -6.13 -12.02
CA LYS A 24 -13.92 -6.59 -10.72
C LYS A 24 -13.29 -5.84 -9.57
N GLY A 25 -12.64 -4.73 -9.85
CA GLY A 25 -12.05 -3.94 -8.81
C GLY A 25 -10.68 -4.40 -8.36
N GLN A 26 -10.03 -5.29 -9.12
CA GLN A 26 -8.73 -5.79 -8.70
C GLN A 26 -7.60 -5.03 -9.39
N ILE A 27 -6.46 -5.00 -8.74
CA ILE A 27 -5.24 -4.46 -9.31
C ILE A 27 -4.13 -5.46 -9.09
N VAL A 28 -3.08 -5.33 -9.89
CA VAL A 28 -1.87 -6.13 -9.70
C VAL A 28 -0.91 -5.31 -8.87
N ILE A 29 -0.46 -5.87 -7.76
CA ILE A 29 0.56 -5.22 -6.95
C ILE A 29 1.88 -5.35 -7.69
N PRO A 30 2.58 -4.25 -7.95
CA PRO A 30 3.83 -4.31 -8.72
C PRO A 30 4.83 -5.27 -8.09
N LYS A 31 5.58 -5.92 -8.94
CA LYS A 31 6.54 -6.93 -8.47
C LYS A 31 7.53 -6.33 -7.49
N GLU A 32 8.03 -5.14 -7.78
CA GLU A 32 9.00 -4.51 -6.90
C GLU A 32 8.41 -4.23 -5.53
N ALA A 33 7.16 -3.80 -5.49
CA ALA A 33 6.50 -3.54 -4.21
C ALA A 33 6.35 -4.84 -3.42
N ARG A 34 5.99 -5.93 -4.11
CA ARG A 34 5.87 -7.22 -3.43
C ARG A 34 7.19 -7.66 -2.82
N GLN A 35 8.28 -7.39 -3.52
CA GLN A 35 9.59 -7.79 -3.02
C GLN A 35 10.02 -6.95 -1.83
N ILE A 36 9.82 -5.65 -1.91
CA ILE A 36 10.26 -4.76 -0.84
C ILE A 36 9.46 -5.00 0.43
N PHE A 37 8.16 -5.23 0.29
CA PHE A 37 7.30 -5.37 1.46
C PHE A 37 6.99 -6.81 1.81
N GLY A 38 7.60 -7.74 1.12
CA GLY A 38 7.45 -9.15 1.46
C GLY A 38 6.06 -9.71 1.27
N VAL A 39 5.38 -9.27 0.23
CA VAL A 39 4.03 -9.74 -0.07
C VAL A 39 4.12 -10.96 -0.99
N ARG A 40 3.52 -12.07 -0.57
CA ARG A 40 3.60 -13.31 -1.31
C ARG A 40 2.23 -13.85 -1.59
N PRO A 41 2.11 -14.72 -2.59
CA PRO A 41 0.81 -15.33 -2.89
C PRO A 41 0.24 -16.00 -1.65
N GLY A 42 -1.03 -15.78 -1.43
CA GLY A 42 -1.69 -16.34 -0.26
C GLY A 42 -1.66 -15.47 0.97
N ASP A 43 -0.85 -14.42 0.97
CA ASP A 43 -0.84 -13.51 2.09
C ASP A 43 -2.16 -12.77 2.21
N THR A 44 -2.52 -12.45 3.44
CA THR A 44 -3.69 -11.63 3.71
C THR A 44 -3.23 -10.21 3.97
N LEU A 45 -3.87 -9.27 3.34
CA LEU A 45 -3.53 -7.87 3.51
C LEU A 45 -4.71 -7.13 4.12
N LEU A 46 -4.39 -6.12 4.90
CA LEU A 46 -5.39 -5.24 5.48
C LEU A 46 -5.56 -4.05 4.56
N ILE A 47 -6.80 -3.74 4.26
CA ILE A 47 -7.11 -2.65 3.35
C ILE A 47 -7.86 -1.59 4.13
N LEU A 48 -7.26 -0.41 4.19
CA LEU A 48 -7.81 0.71 4.92
C LEU A 48 -8.16 1.82 3.96
N GLY A 49 -9.04 2.69 4.39
CA GLY A 49 -9.40 3.83 3.58
C GLY A 49 -9.40 5.10 4.40
N ASP A 50 -8.92 6.16 3.80
CA ASP A 50 -8.93 7.49 4.38
C ASP A 50 -9.41 8.42 3.29
N GLU A 51 -10.46 9.19 3.58
CA GLU A 51 -11.06 9.98 2.51
C GLU A 51 -10.12 11.03 1.96
N GLU A 52 -9.14 11.44 2.74
CA GLU A 52 -8.17 12.40 2.25
C GLU A 52 -6.96 11.74 1.60
N THR A 53 -6.53 10.63 2.15
CA THR A 53 -5.32 9.99 1.67
C THR A 53 -5.59 8.96 0.59
N GLY A 54 -6.70 8.24 0.71
CA GLY A 54 -7.03 7.19 -0.25
C GLY A 54 -6.95 5.83 0.38
N ILE A 55 -6.69 4.83 -0.44
CA ILE A 55 -6.67 3.43 -0.02
C ILE A 55 -5.27 3.06 0.41
N ILE A 56 -5.18 2.39 1.53
CA ILE A 56 -3.92 1.89 2.07
C ILE A 56 -3.99 0.38 2.15
N VAL A 57 -3.00 -0.28 1.59
CA VAL A 57 -2.91 -1.74 1.64
C VAL A 57 -1.67 -2.08 2.43
N THR A 58 -1.83 -2.86 3.50
CA THR A 58 -0.70 -3.13 4.36
C THR A 58 -0.82 -4.52 4.96
N LYS A 59 0.26 -4.99 5.56
CA LYS A 59 0.24 -6.26 6.25
C LYS A 59 -0.42 -6.09 7.60
N PRO A 60 -1.25 -7.05 8.02
CA PRO A 60 -2.04 -6.88 9.24
C PRO A 60 -1.20 -6.66 10.50
N ASP A 61 0.00 -7.23 10.53
CA ASP A 61 0.80 -7.13 11.74
C ASP A 61 1.34 -5.73 11.99
N VAL A 62 1.21 -4.85 11.03
CA VAL A 62 1.61 -3.45 11.22
C VAL A 62 0.79 -2.78 12.31
N LEU A 63 -0.41 -3.26 12.55
CA LEU A 63 -1.31 -2.63 13.50
C LEU A 63 -1.24 -3.19 14.91
N ARG A 64 -0.31 -4.07 15.18
CA ARG A 64 -0.19 -4.64 16.53
C ARG A 64 0.45 -3.74 17.52
#